data_44c82f4851dd90348c50913b70b56280
#
_entry.id   44c82f4851dd90348c50913b70b56280
#
_cell.length_a   1.000
_cell.length_b   1.000
_cell.length_c   1.000
_cell.angle_alpha   90.00
_cell.angle_beta   90.00
_cell.angle_gamma   90.00
#
_symmetry.space_group_name_H-M   'P 1'
#
loop_
_entity.id
_entity.type
_entity.pdbx_description
1 polymer ?
#
loop_
_entity_poly.entity_id
_entity_poly.type
_entity_poly.pdbx_seq_one_letter_code
_entity_poly.pdbx_strand_id
1 'polypeptide(L)'
;LLIRIEEGVDPADCLPEVLQFSEADMAQMEADIRAVNLPPALRQRLEFFASQFEFSEYSGQQFEYKSKDTSRLAGVARHQLAMLENGRDRLADLGCQTRNGLSVRSLMSLIVYAKAMAYFRGNSEVELNDLTQMLPFVLHSHLFADEDAPFFQQPENAAFLSDKIGWLRHLFQLSCREFERQGRHRNDEVAALKAELDEGLEGLSLKECRKRLQRIERTLQQLATGNKLSGAVHDDAMTLKYLHQRYSNYQRWLTSQS
;
A
#
# COMPACT_ATOMS: atom_id res chain seq x y z
N LEU A 1 -8.37 27.78 -31.30
CA LEU A 1 -7.20 27.33 -30.54
C LEU A 1 -6.19 26.60 -31.42
N LEU A 2 -6.56 25.51 -32.11
CA LEU A 2 -5.64 24.71 -32.96
C LEU A 2 -4.92 25.54 -34.04
N ILE A 3 -5.62 26.42 -34.72
CA ILE A 3 -5.04 27.30 -35.74
C ILE A 3 -3.96 28.21 -35.15
N ARG A 4 -4.19 28.75 -33.95
CA ARG A 4 -3.22 29.63 -33.29
C ARG A 4 -1.99 28.88 -32.77
N ILE A 5 -2.15 27.60 -32.39
CA ILE A 5 -1.02 26.73 -32.04
C ILE A 5 -0.14 26.46 -33.27
N GLU A 6 -0.75 26.24 -34.45
CA GLU A 6 -0.02 26.10 -35.73
C GLU A 6 0.73 27.41 -36.12
N GLU A 7 0.21 28.56 -35.74
CA GLU A 7 0.85 29.87 -35.87
C GLU A 7 1.96 30.15 -34.84
N GLY A 8 2.23 29.19 -33.92
CA GLY A 8 3.26 29.33 -32.89
C GLY A 8 2.87 30.24 -31.72
N VAL A 9 1.58 30.54 -31.55
CA VAL A 9 1.05 31.29 -30.42
C VAL A 9 0.95 30.37 -29.22
N ASP A 10 1.49 30.78 -28.06
CA ASP A 10 1.37 30.03 -26.83
C ASP A 10 -0.13 29.85 -26.49
N PRO A 11 -0.60 28.62 -26.24
CA PRO A 11 -1.97 28.39 -25.80
C PRO A 11 -2.40 29.22 -24.59
N ALA A 12 -1.49 29.54 -23.69
CA ALA A 12 -1.73 30.42 -22.54
C ALA A 12 -2.15 31.83 -22.94
N ASP A 13 -1.54 32.38 -24.00
CA ASP A 13 -1.88 33.73 -24.52
C ASP A 13 -3.26 33.78 -25.15
N CYS A 14 -3.88 32.62 -25.42
CA CYS A 14 -5.23 32.55 -25.97
C CYS A 14 -6.31 32.52 -24.91
N LEU A 15 -5.95 32.43 -23.63
CA LEU A 15 -6.89 32.43 -22.52
C LEU A 15 -7.18 33.84 -22.05
N PRO A 16 -8.45 34.19 -21.73
CA PRO A 16 -8.77 35.43 -21.04
C PRO A 16 -7.97 35.56 -19.76
N GLU A 17 -7.47 36.75 -19.42
CA GLU A 17 -6.69 37.02 -18.21
C GLU A 17 -7.37 36.44 -16.93
N VAL A 18 -8.70 36.55 -16.87
CA VAL A 18 -9.50 36.04 -15.75
C VAL A 18 -9.40 34.52 -15.56
N LEU A 19 -8.94 33.77 -16.59
CA LEU A 19 -8.73 32.32 -16.56
C LEU A 19 -7.24 31.94 -16.45
N GLN A 20 -6.37 32.94 -16.38
CA GLN A 20 -4.93 32.72 -16.19
C GLN A 20 -4.62 32.71 -14.69
N PHE A 21 -3.90 31.70 -14.24
CA PHE A 21 -3.40 31.65 -12.87
C PHE A 21 -2.04 32.34 -12.79
N SER A 22 -1.88 33.24 -11.83
CA SER A 22 -0.57 33.77 -11.49
C SER A 22 0.29 32.71 -10.80
N GLU A 23 1.62 32.92 -10.71
CA GLU A 23 2.49 32.05 -9.92
C GLU A 23 2.05 31.97 -8.45
N ALA A 24 1.53 33.07 -7.90
CA ALA A 24 1.00 33.10 -6.53
C ALA A 24 -0.25 32.23 -6.40
N ASP A 25 -1.18 32.26 -7.37
CA ASP A 25 -2.37 31.42 -7.37
C ASP A 25 -1.99 29.93 -7.47
N MET A 26 -1.03 29.60 -8.33
CA MET A 26 -0.55 28.22 -8.47
C MET A 26 0.12 27.74 -7.18
N ALA A 27 0.96 28.56 -6.54
CA ALA A 27 1.59 28.21 -5.27
C ALA A 27 0.56 28.04 -4.14
N GLN A 28 -0.46 28.89 -4.10
CA GLN A 28 -1.55 28.76 -3.13
C GLN A 28 -2.35 27.47 -3.37
N MET A 29 -2.73 27.20 -4.62
CA MET A 29 -3.43 25.97 -4.98
C MET A 29 -2.62 24.71 -4.62
N GLU A 30 -1.32 24.73 -4.86
CA GLU A 30 -0.45 23.62 -4.46
C GLU A 30 -0.42 23.41 -2.94
N ALA A 31 -0.36 24.50 -2.17
CA ALA A 31 -0.41 24.46 -0.71
C ALA A 31 -1.75 23.90 -0.21
N ASP A 32 -2.86 24.36 -0.80
CA ASP A 32 -4.21 23.91 -0.45
C ASP A 32 -4.41 22.42 -0.78
N ILE A 33 -3.95 21.96 -1.95
CA ILE A 33 -3.97 20.53 -2.31
C ILE A 33 -3.15 19.70 -1.33
N ARG A 34 -1.98 20.18 -0.93
CA ARG A 34 -1.15 19.47 0.08
C ARG A 34 -1.85 19.39 1.43
N ALA A 35 -2.61 20.42 1.80
CA ALA A 35 -3.33 20.51 3.06
C ALA A 35 -4.54 19.54 3.14
N VAL A 36 -5.09 19.10 1.98
CA VAL A 36 -6.16 18.10 1.96
C VAL A 36 -5.75 16.87 2.78
N ASN A 37 -6.61 16.46 3.71
CA ASN A 37 -6.35 15.33 4.57
C ASN A 37 -6.47 13.99 3.81
N LEU A 38 -5.55 13.05 4.06
CA LEU A 38 -5.70 11.66 3.66
C LEU A 38 -6.06 10.84 4.91
N PRO A 39 -7.32 10.38 5.05
CA PRO A 39 -7.74 9.60 6.21
C PRO A 39 -6.86 8.37 6.43
N PRO A 40 -6.50 8.03 7.70
CA PRO A 40 -5.66 6.87 8.01
C PRO A 40 -6.22 5.57 7.43
N ALA A 41 -7.54 5.39 7.42
CA ALA A 41 -8.18 4.21 6.85
C ALA A 41 -7.94 4.06 5.34
N LEU A 42 -7.89 5.17 4.58
CA LEU A 42 -7.56 5.13 3.15
C LEU A 42 -6.08 4.91 2.93
N ARG A 43 -5.22 5.47 3.78
CA ARG A 43 -3.78 5.19 3.74
C ARG A 43 -3.51 3.71 3.94
N GLN A 44 -4.10 3.07 4.94
CA GLN A 44 -3.98 1.63 5.19
C GLN A 44 -4.45 0.78 4.00
N ARG A 45 -5.53 1.18 3.31
CA ARG A 45 -5.98 0.50 2.09
C ARG A 45 -4.98 0.62 0.94
N LEU A 46 -4.34 1.78 0.78
CA LEU A 46 -3.29 1.98 -0.23
C LEU A 46 -2.03 1.19 0.09
N GLU A 47 -1.60 1.17 1.34
CA GLU A 47 -0.46 0.36 1.81
C GLU A 47 -0.75 -1.13 1.59
N PHE A 48 -1.95 -1.58 1.94
CA PHE A 48 -2.38 -2.95 1.67
C PHE A 48 -2.40 -3.26 0.16
N PHE A 49 -2.92 -2.36 -0.67
CA PHE A 49 -2.90 -2.51 -2.13
C PHE A 49 -1.47 -2.64 -2.65
N ALA A 50 -0.57 -1.75 -2.24
CA ALA A 50 0.84 -1.81 -2.64
C ALA A 50 1.50 -3.13 -2.23
N SER A 51 1.22 -3.62 -1.04
CA SER A 51 1.79 -4.86 -0.52
C SER A 51 1.35 -6.12 -1.27
N GLN A 52 0.27 -6.06 -2.06
CA GLN A 52 -0.16 -7.21 -2.88
C GLN A 52 0.83 -7.53 -4.01
N PHE A 53 1.65 -6.57 -4.44
CA PHE A 53 2.64 -6.74 -5.50
C PHE A 53 4.02 -7.15 -4.98
N GLU A 54 4.13 -7.28 -3.68
CA GLU A 54 5.32 -7.72 -2.97
C GLU A 54 5.00 -9.01 -2.22
N PHE A 55 6.02 -9.78 -1.91
CA PHE A 55 5.85 -10.97 -1.12
C PHE A 55 6.97 -11.13 -0.09
N SER A 56 6.66 -11.78 1.00
CA SER A 56 7.62 -12.20 2.00
C SER A 56 7.56 -13.70 2.20
N GLU A 57 8.71 -14.32 2.40
CA GLU A 57 8.84 -15.74 2.71
C GLU A 57 9.15 -15.91 4.19
N TYR A 58 8.56 -16.93 4.77
CA TYR A 58 8.94 -17.41 6.10
C TYR A 58 10.02 -18.49 5.94
N SER A 59 11.24 -18.17 6.34
CA SER A 59 12.37 -19.10 6.36
C SER A 59 12.78 -19.36 7.80
N GLY A 60 12.37 -20.50 8.35
CA GLY A 60 12.64 -20.86 9.73
C GLY A 60 12.02 -19.87 10.72
N GLN A 61 12.86 -19.13 11.47
CA GLN A 61 12.42 -18.10 12.42
C GLN A 61 12.49 -16.67 11.87
N GLN A 62 12.84 -16.51 10.60
CA GLN A 62 13.01 -15.21 9.98
C GLN A 62 12.05 -15.04 8.80
N PHE A 63 11.49 -13.83 8.69
CA PHE A 63 10.80 -13.42 7.48
C PHE A 63 11.81 -12.82 6.51
N GLU A 64 11.87 -13.33 5.30
CA GLU A 64 12.63 -12.74 4.20
C GLU A 64 11.68 -11.97 3.29
N TYR A 65 11.98 -10.70 3.09
CA TYR A 65 11.23 -9.84 2.20
C TYR A 65 11.81 -9.91 0.78
N LYS A 66 10.95 -10.19 -0.18
CA LYS A 66 11.31 -10.20 -1.60
C LYS A 66 10.28 -9.43 -2.41
N SER A 67 10.73 -8.48 -3.20
CA SER A 67 9.89 -7.84 -4.19
C SER A 67 10.04 -8.55 -5.55
N LYS A 68 9.02 -8.48 -6.40
CA LYS A 68 9.10 -8.98 -7.78
C LYS A 68 10.26 -8.35 -8.55
N ASP A 69 10.45 -7.05 -8.38
CA ASP A 69 11.50 -6.31 -9.06
C ASP A 69 12.88 -6.73 -8.56
N THR A 70 13.07 -6.92 -7.26
CA THR A 70 14.33 -7.42 -6.68
C THR A 70 14.65 -8.82 -7.19
N SER A 71 13.67 -9.72 -7.20
CA SER A 71 13.85 -11.09 -7.70
C SER A 71 14.19 -11.12 -9.20
N ARG A 72 13.57 -10.25 -9.98
CA ARG A 72 13.83 -10.11 -11.43
C ARG A 72 15.23 -9.54 -11.68
N LEU A 73 15.67 -8.55 -10.92
CA LEU A 73 17.03 -8.01 -10.98
C LEU A 73 18.08 -9.04 -10.58
N ALA A 74 17.74 -9.94 -9.66
CA ALA A 74 18.60 -11.08 -9.28
C ALA A 74 18.60 -12.22 -10.32
N GLY A 75 17.95 -12.04 -11.47
CA GLY A 75 17.95 -13.04 -12.54
C GLY A 75 16.98 -14.21 -12.34
N VAL A 76 16.06 -14.11 -11.39
CA VAL A 76 15.03 -15.14 -11.19
C VAL A 76 14.03 -15.10 -12.35
N ALA A 77 13.92 -16.23 -13.06
CA ALA A 77 13.01 -16.33 -14.19
C ALA A 77 11.54 -16.28 -13.75
N ARG A 78 10.65 -15.72 -14.60
CA ARG A 78 9.22 -15.54 -14.30
C ARG A 78 8.52 -16.81 -13.81
N HIS A 79 8.80 -17.95 -14.46
CA HIS A 79 8.21 -19.22 -14.07
C HIS A 79 8.70 -19.70 -12.69
N GLN A 80 9.90 -19.32 -12.27
CA GLN A 80 10.42 -19.62 -10.92
C GLN A 80 9.77 -18.73 -9.86
N LEU A 81 9.51 -17.45 -10.18
CA LEU A 81 8.71 -16.57 -9.31
C LEU A 81 7.31 -17.14 -9.06
N ALA A 82 6.69 -17.68 -10.10
CA ALA A 82 5.40 -18.33 -10.00
C ALA A 82 5.44 -19.64 -9.19
N MET A 83 6.57 -20.34 -9.14
CA MET A 83 6.76 -21.55 -8.33
C MET A 83 6.99 -21.23 -6.84
N LEU A 84 7.60 -20.10 -6.52
CA LEU A 84 7.79 -19.65 -5.14
C LEU A 84 6.45 -19.31 -4.44
N GLU A 85 5.40 -19.11 -5.22
CA GLU A 85 4.04 -18.85 -4.74
C GLU A 85 3.21 -20.14 -4.56
N ASN A 86 3.86 -21.30 -4.51
CA ASN A 86 3.21 -22.60 -4.31
C ASN A 86 2.39 -22.61 -3.00
N GLY A 87 1.12 -23.00 -3.11
CA GLY A 87 0.16 -23.06 -2.00
C GLY A 87 -0.76 -21.84 -1.88
N ARG A 88 -0.62 -20.83 -2.74
CA ARG A 88 -1.55 -19.69 -2.83
C ARG A 88 -2.63 -19.94 -3.87
N ASP A 89 -3.82 -19.45 -3.61
CA ASP A 89 -4.86 -19.34 -4.64
C ASP A 89 -4.42 -18.30 -5.68
N ARG A 90 -3.87 -18.78 -6.80
CA ARG A 90 -3.34 -17.93 -7.87
C ARG A 90 -4.42 -17.07 -8.53
N LEU A 91 -5.68 -17.45 -8.44
CA LEU A 91 -6.80 -16.67 -8.97
C LEU A 91 -7.12 -15.50 -8.04
N ALA A 92 -7.08 -15.75 -6.73
CA ALA A 92 -7.32 -14.73 -5.72
C ALA A 92 -6.07 -13.87 -5.43
N ASP A 93 -4.88 -14.30 -5.86
CA ASP A 93 -3.65 -13.56 -5.66
C ASP A 93 -3.53 -12.39 -6.65
N LEU A 94 -3.80 -11.19 -6.15
CA LEU A 94 -3.74 -9.96 -6.94
C LEU A 94 -2.34 -9.70 -7.52
N GLY A 95 -1.31 -10.07 -6.76
CA GLY A 95 0.08 -9.93 -7.19
C GLY A 95 0.42 -10.81 -8.40
N CYS A 96 -0.24 -11.97 -8.56
CA CYS A 96 -0.02 -12.85 -9.72
C CYS A 96 -0.52 -12.25 -11.04
N GLN A 97 -1.38 -11.25 -11.00
CA GLN A 97 -1.92 -10.59 -12.19
C GLN A 97 -0.95 -9.57 -12.81
N THR A 98 0.18 -9.28 -12.16
CA THR A 98 1.09 -8.22 -12.58
C THR A 98 2.50 -8.73 -12.86
N ARG A 99 3.15 -8.15 -13.87
CA ARG A 99 4.55 -8.43 -14.24
C ARG A 99 5.55 -7.78 -13.30
N ASN A 100 5.18 -6.65 -12.71
CA ASN A 100 6.07 -5.80 -11.91
C ASN A 100 5.41 -5.42 -10.59
N GLY A 101 6.23 -4.92 -9.67
CA GLY A 101 5.79 -4.32 -8.43
C GLY A 101 5.31 -2.88 -8.60
N LEU A 102 4.79 -2.30 -7.53
CA LEU A 102 4.35 -0.92 -7.49
C LEU A 102 5.40 -0.05 -6.79
N SER A 103 5.89 0.97 -7.48
CA SER A 103 6.90 1.84 -6.92
C SER A 103 6.31 2.82 -5.90
N VAL A 104 7.10 3.18 -4.89
CA VAL A 104 6.73 4.23 -3.91
C VAL A 104 6.39 5.56 -4.61
N ARG A 105 7.10 5.89 -5.69
CA ARG A 105 6.84 7.10 -6.48
C ARG A 105 5.44 7.10 -7.09
N SER A 106 5.00 5.95 -7.62
CA SER A 106 3.64 5.82 -8.18
C SER A 106 2.57 5.98 -7.11
N LEU A 107 2.81 5.47 -5.90
CA LEU A 107 1.90 5.68 -4.77
C LEU A 107 1.86 7.15 -4.33
N MET A 108 3.01 7.80 -4.24
CA MET A 108 3.07 9.23 -3.92
C MET A 108 2.30 10.06 -4.95
N SER A 109 2.48 9.77 -6.25
CA SER A 109 1.73 10.43 -7.32
C SER A 109 0.23 10.19 -7.17
N LEU A 110 -0.18 8.95 -6.88
CA LEU A 110 -1.61 8.62 -6.67
C LEU A 110 -2.21 9.44 -5.52
N ILE A 111 -1.49 9.57 -4.41
CA ILE A 111 -1.93 10.37 -3.25
C ILE A 111 -2.09 11.84 -3.66
N VAL A 112 -1.11 12.41 -4.36
CA VAL A 112 -1.17 13.82 -4.81
C VAL A 112 -2.36 14.04 -5.73
N TYR A 113 -2.58 13.19 -6.72
CA TYR A 113 -3.71 13.32 -7.64
C TYR A 113 -5.05 13.09 -6.95
N ALA A 114 -5.14 12.18 -5.99
CA ALA A 114 -6.37 11.99 -5.21
C ALA A 114 -6.69 13.22 -4.34
N LYS A 115 -5.67 13.85 -3.72
CA LYS A 115 -5.82 15.11 -2.99
C LYS A 115 -6.27 16.26 -3.90
N ALA A 116 -5.67 16.35 -5.09
CA ALA A 116 -6.09 17.34 -6.09
C ALA A 116 -7.56 17.14 -6.50
N MET A 117 -7.97 15.90 -6.71
CA MET A 117 -9.36 15.57 -7.04
C MET A 117 -10.33 15.99 -5.92
N ALA A 118 -9.99 15.70 -4.67
CA ALA A 118 -10.78 16.13 -3.50
C ALA A 118 -10.85 17.66 -3.41
N TYR A 119 -9.72 18.35 -3.59
CA TYR A 119 -9.64 19.81 -3.63
C TYR A 119 -10.58 20.41 -4.68
N PHE A 120 -10.52 19.91 -5.93
CA PHE A 120 -11.37 20.41 -7.02
C PHE A 120 -12.87 20.09 -6.82
N ARG A 121 -13.19 19.15 -5.95
CA ARG A 121 -14.57 18.89 -5.50
C ARG A 121 -14.99 19.75 -4.31
N GLY A 122 -14.09 20.54 -3.76
CA GLY A 122 -14.33 21.34 -2.56
C GLY A 122 -14.31 20.54 -1.26
N ASN A 123 -13.72 19.33 -1.26
CA ASN A 123 -13.61 18.47 -0.09
C ASN A 123 -12.30 18.75 0.66
N SER A 124 -12.36 18.77 1.99
CA SER A 124 -11.19 18.92 2.85
C SER A 124 -10.42 17.62 3.09
N GLU A 125 -10.99 16.50 2.66
CA GLU A 125 -10.34 15.17 2.76
C GLU A 125 -10.62 14.30 1.54
N VAL A 126 -9.69 13.35 1.31
CA VAL A 126 -9.77 12.38 0.22
C VAL A 126 -10.82 11.33 0.54
N GLU A 127 -11.67 11.01 -0.42
CA GLU A 127 -12.60 9.90 -0.37
C GLU A 127 -12.08 8.68 -1.16
N LEU A 128 -12.62 7.49 -0.87
CA LEU A 128 -12.29 6.27 -1.63
C LEU A 128 -12.57 6.42 -3.13
N ASN A 129 -13.59 7.21 -3.47
CA ASN A 129 -13.95 7.49 -4.86
C ASN A 129 -12.86 8.29 -5.58
N ASP A 130 -12.19 9.24 -4.92
CA ASP A 130 -11.10 10.02 -5.52
C ASP A 130 -9.93 9.11 -5.89
N LEU A 131 -9.56 8.18 -4.99
CA LEU A 131 -8.55 7.16 -5.27
C LEU A 131 -8.97 6.24 -6.43
N THR A 132 -10.20 5.75 -6.42
CA THR A 132 -10.71 4.82 -7.45
C THR A 132 -10.72 5.46 -8.83
N GLN A 133 -11.01 6.76 -8.91
CA GLN A 133 -11.02 7.49 -10.18
C GLN A 133 -9.62 7.79 -10.69
N MET A 134 -8.71 8.22 -9.82
CA MET A 134 -7.36 8.62 -10.24
C MET A 134 -6.40 7.45 -10.47
N LEU A 135 -6.62 6.33 -9.77
CA LEU A 135 -5.74 5.16 -9.81
C LEU A 135 -5.45 4.64 -11.22
N PRO A 136 -6.43 4.44 -12.13
CA PRO A 136 -6.15 3.93 -13.47
C PRO A 136 -5.25 4.86 -14.28
N PHE A 137 -5.43 6.16 -14.15
CA PHE A 137 -4.65 7.15 -14.90
C PHE A 137 -3.21 7.20 -14.42
N VAL A 138 -3.01 7.21 -13.10
CA VAL A 138 -1.67 7.23 -12.50
C VAL A 138 -0.93 5.91 -12.75
N LEU A 139 -1.60 4.78 -12.60
CA LEU A 139 -0.95 3.46 -12.71
C LEU A 139 -0.90 2.91 -14.13
N HIS A 140 -1.53 3.56 -15.10
CA HIS A 140 -1.58 3.08 -16.48
C HIS A 140 -0.20 2.79 -17.07
N SER A 141 0.79 3.66 -16.82
CA SER A 141 2.16 3.51 -17.32
C SER A 141 3.11 2.82 -16.31
N HIS A 142 2.63 2.50 -15.11
CA HIS A 142 3.47 2.00 -14.03
C HIS A 142 3.19 0.55 -13.65
N LEU A 143 1.99 0.03 -13.93
CA LEU A 143 1.61 -1.34 -13.61
C LEU A 143 1.23 -2.08 -14.89
N PHE A 144 1.82 -3.28 -15.08
CA PHE A 144 1.66 -4.07 -16.30
C PHE A 144 1.04 -5.42 -15.97
N ALA A 145 0.01 -5.78 -16.74
CA ALA A 145 -0.63 -7.08 -16.63
C ALA A 145 0.33 -8.21 -17.00
N ASP A 146 0.23 -9.32 -16.31
CA ASP A 146 0.82 -10.59 -16.70
C ASP A 146 -0.21 -11.39 -17.50
N GLU A 147 -0.14 -11.30 -18.82
CA GLU A 147 -1.09 -11.93 -19.75
C GLU A 147 -1.19 -13.45 -19.55
N ASP A 148 -0.12 -14.08 -19.06
CA ASP A 148 -0.06 -15.52 -18.79
C ASP A 148 -0.66 -15.88 -17.41
N ALA A 149 -1.09 -14.89 -16.62
CA ALA A 149 -1.68 -15.15 -15.31
C ALA A 149 -3.01 -15.93 -15.42
N PRO A 150 -3.27 -16.91 -14.56
CA PRO A 150 -4.51 -17.70 -14.56
C PRO A 150 -5.79 -16.84 -14.51
N PHE A 151 -5.72 -15.66 -13.93
CA PHE A 151 -6.82 -14.69 -13.89
C PHE A 151 -7.31 -14.33 -15.30
N PHE A 152 -6.41 -14.02 -16.24
CA PHE A 152 -6.77 -13.62 -17.61
C PHE A 152 -7.12 -14.79 -18.51
N GLN A 153 -6.82 -16.03 -18.10
CA GLN A 153 -7.20 -17.23 -18.85
C GLN A 153 -8.68 -17.60 -18.63
N GLN A 154 -9.35 -16.97 -17.69
CA GLN A 154 -10.78 -17.14 -17.48
C GLN A 154 -11.57 -16.32 -18.50
N PRO A 155 -12.58 -16.89 -19.19
CA PRO A 155 -13.34 -16.20 -20.23
C PRO A 155 -13.94 -14.86 -19.79
N GLU A 156 -14.43 -14.79 -18.55
CA GLU A 156 -15.01 -13.58 -17.95
C GLU A 156 -13.99 -12.45 -17.74
N ASN A 157 -12.71 -12.78 -17.60
CA ASN A 157 -11.64 -11.81 -17.32
C ASN A 157 -10.80 -11.48 -18.55
N ALA A 158 -10.94 -12.22 -19.64
CA ALA A 158 -10.15 -12.02 -20.85
C ALA A 158 -10.27 -10.61 -21.43
N ALA A 159 -11.43 -9.97 -21.29
CA ALA A 159 -11.67 -8.60 -21.74
C ALA A 159 -10.76 -7.56 -21.06
N PHE A 160 -10.26 -7.82 -19.85
CA PHE A 160 -9.36 -6.92 -19.16
C PHE A 160 -7.97 -6.79 -19.81
N LEU A 161 -7.57 -7.71 -20.66
CA LEU A 161 -6.33 -7.56 -21.45
C LEU A 161 -6.39 -6.39 -22.42
N SER A 162 -7.58 -6.06 -22.94
CA SER A 162 -7.80 -4.91 -23.81
C SER A 162 -8.31 -3.66 -23.06
N ASP A 163 -8.92 -3.82 -21.90
CA ASP A 163 -9.39 -2.73 -21.03
C ASP A 163 -8.52 -2.59 -19.80
N LYS A 164 -7.36 -1.98 -19.97
CA LYS A 164 -6.41 -1.74 -18.88
C LYS A 164 -6.98 -0.82 -17.78
N ILE A 165 -7.82 0.15 -18.13
CA ILE A 165 -8.45 1.05 -17.15
C ILE A 165 -9.44 0.28 -16.28
N GLY A 166 -10.29 -0.53 -16.90
CA GLY A 166 -11.22 -1.41 -16.21
C GLY A 166 -10.49 -2.43 -15.32
N TRP A 167 -9.41 -3.04 -15.83
CA TRP A 167 -8.60 -3.97 -15.05
C TRP A 167 -8.00 -3.31 -13.79
N LEU A 168 -7.38 -2.13 -13.92
CA LEU A 168 -6.77 -1.43 -12.78
C LEU A 168 -7.81 -1.06 -11.72
N ARG A 169 -9.00 -0.62 -12.13
CA ARG A 169 -10.12 -0.38 -11.21
C ARG A 169 -10.56 -1.66 -10.51
N HIS A 170 -10.71 -2.73 -11.26
CA HIS A 170 -11.09 -4.03 -10.73
C HIS A 170 -10.06 -4.57 -9.73
N LEU A 171 -8.77 -4.47 -10.07
CA LEU A 171 -7.66 -4.86 -9.20
C LEU A 171 -7.70 -4.12 -7.84
N PHE A 172 -7.94 -2.82 -7.87
CA PHE A 172 -8.07 -2.03 -6.64
C PHE A 172 -9.31 -2.40 -5.82
N GLN A 173 -10.45 -2.62 -6.49
CA GLN A 173 -11.67 -3.07 -5.83
C GLN A 173 -11.52 -4.45 -5.18
N LEU A 174 -10.82 -5.38 -5.85
CA LEU A 174 -10.51 -6.68 -5.27
C LEU A 174 -9.63 -6.54 -4.04
N SER A 175 -8.62 -5.67 -4.10
CA SER A 175 -7.76 -5.37 -2.95
C SER A 175 -8.54 -4.79 -1.78
N CYS A 176 -9.45 -3.84 -2.02
CA CYS A 176 -10.30 -3.28 -0.97
C CYS A 176 -11.20 -4.34 -0.32
N ARG A 177 -11.81 -5.23 -1.12
CA ARG A 177 -12.62 -6.36 -0.60
C ARG A 177 -11.77 -7.30 0.25
N GLU A 178 -10.57 -7.62 -0.20
CA GLU A 178 -9.65 -8.50 0.55
C GLU A 178 -9.20 -7.85 1.86
N PHE A 179 -8.90 -6.54 1.85
CA PHE A 179 -8.60 -5.76 3.05
C PHE A 179 -9.75 -5.84 4.08
N GLU A 180 -10.99 -5.69 3.62
CA GLU A 180 -12.18 -5.80 4.48
C GLU A 180 -12.39 -7.23 4.98
N ARG A 181 -12.21 -8.24 4.11
CA ARG A 181 -12.33 -9.66 4.48
C ARG A 181 -11.33 -10.06 5.56
N GLN A 182 -10.10 -9.53 5.49
CA GLN A 182 -9.08 -9.76 6.51
C GLN A 182 -9.34 -9.02 7.83
N GLY A 183 -10.33 -8.13 7.87
CA GLY A 183 -10.69 -7.37 9.06
C GLY A 183 -9.63 -6.36 9.50
N ARG A 184 -8.68 -6.02 8.64
CA ARG A 184 -7.55 -5.14 8.94
C ARG A 184 -7.97 -3.73 9.35
N HIS A 185 -9.18 -3.31 9.01
CA HIS A 185 -9.74 -2.03 9.42
C HIS A 185 -10.32 -2.03 10.84
N ARG A 186 -10.47 -3.22 11.47
CA ARG A 186 -11.19 -3.35 12.76
C ARG A 186 -10.29 -3.41 13.98
N ASN A 187 -9.06 -3.87 13.83
CA ASN A 187 -8.16 -4.08 14.96
C ASN A 187 -6.71 -4.11 14.46
N ASP A 188 -6.08 -2.96 14.41
CA ASP A 188 -4.64 -2.92 14.22
C ASP A 188 -3.95 -3.12 15.57
N GLU A 189 -3.90 -4.39 16.01
CA GLU A 189 -3.24 -4.79 17.27
C GLU A 189 -1.75 -4.43 17.24
N VAL A 190 -1.13 -4.42 16.07
CA VAL A 190 0.28 -4.04 15.92
C VAL A 190 0.47 -2.56 16.17
N ALA A 191 -0.40 -1.71 15.58
CA ALA A 191 -0.36 -0.27 15.84
C ALA A 191 -0.68 0.07 17.30
N ALA A 192 -1.64 -0.64 17.92
CA ALA A 192 -1.96 -0.47 19.34
C ALA A 192 -0.75 -0.82 20.23
N LEU A 193 -0.10 -1.97 19.97
CA LEU A 193 1.09 -2.39 20.71
C LEU A 193 2.28 -1.43 20.50
N LYS A 194 2.40 -0.85 19.31
CA LYS A 194 3.41 0.17 19.03
C LYS A 194 3.13 1.45 19.79
N ALA A 195 1.90 1.94 19.77
CA ALA A 195 1.49 3.13 20.51
C ALA A 195 1.76 2.96 22.01
N GLU A 196 1.46 1.77 22.59
CA GLU A 196 1.77 1.46 23.97
C GLU A 196 3.28 1.50 24.29
N LEU A 197 4.17 1.18 23.34
CA LEU A 197 5.61 1.34 23.53
C LEU A 197 6.03 2.81 23.42
N ASP A 198 5.43 3.57 22.51
CA ASP A 198 5.72 4.99 22.29
C ASP A 198 5.32 5.85 23.51
N GLU A 199 4.34 5.41 24.29
CA GLU A 199 4.00 6.00 25.60
C GLU A 199 5.13 5.82 26.65
N GLY A 200 6.06 4.89 26.41
CA GLY A 200 7.20 4.62 27.26
C GLY A 200 7.08 3.34 28.08
N LEU A 201 8.23 2.93 28.63
CA LEU A 201 8.34 1.73 29.48
C LEU A 201 8.41 2.08 30.97
N GLU A 202 8.57 3.35 31.30
CA GLU A 202 8.76 3.79 32.68
C GLU A 202 7.53 3.49 33.53
N GLY A 203 7.77 2.89 34.72
CA GLY A 203 6.68 2.55 35.63
C GLY A 203 5.93 1.25 35.33
N LEU A 204 6.23 0.55 34.24
CA LEU A 204 5.62 -0.75 33.96
C LEU A 204 6.08 -1.81 34.98
N SER A 205 5.11 -2.49 35.57
CA SER A 205 5.38 -3.62 36.43
C SER A 205 5.82 -4.87 35.65
N LEU A 206 6.54 -5.76 36.30
CA LEU A 206 6.96 -7.05 35.73
C LEU A 206 5.76 -7.86 35.17
N LYS A 207 4.63 -7.79 35.88
CA LYS A 207 3.38 -8.48 35.47
C LYS A 207 2.81 -7.90 34.18
N GLU A 208 2.77 -6.59 34.04
CA GLU A 208 2.28 -5.90 32.84
C GLU A 208 3.21 -6.13 31.66
N CYS A 209 4.53 -6.07 31.88
CA CYS A 209 5.52 -6.38 30.87
C CYS A 209 5.33 -7.80 30.30
N ARG A 210 5.13 -8.80 31.17
CA ARG A 210 4.83 -10.18 30.75
C ARG A 210 3.53 -10.28 29.97
N LYS A 211 2.48 -9.55 30.37
CA LYS A 211 1.20 -9.53 29.65
C LYS A 211 1.36 -8.96 28.24
N ARG A 212 2.12 -7.88 28.08
CA ARG A 212 2.40 -7.30 26.75
C ARG A 212 3.24 -8.25 25.88
N LEU A 213 4.25 -8.89 26.43
CA LEU A 213 5.02 -9.93 25.71
C LEU A 213 4.13 -11.07 25.21
N GLN A 214 3.23 -11.59 26.05
CA GLN A 214 2.30 -12.63 25.63
C GLN A 214 1.34 -12.17 24.50
N ARG A 215 0.90 -10.91 24.53
CA ARG A 215 0.09 -10.35 23.42
C ARG A 215 0.90 -10.30 22.12
N ILE A 216 2.14 -9.82 22.18
CA ILE A 216 3.05 -9.75 21.02
C ILE A 216 3.29 -11.16 20.44
N GLU A 217 3.61 -12.14 21.28
CA GLU A 217 3.84 -13.52 20.88
C GLU A 217 2.59 -14.15 20.23
N ARG A 218 1.41 -13.91 20.82
CA ARG A 218 0.13 -14.37 20.23
C ARG A 218 -0.10 -13.76 18.85
N THR A 219 0.11 -12.45 18.70
CA THR A 219 -0.09 -11.76 17.43
C THR A 219 0.91 -12.24 16.38
N LEU A 220 2.18 -12.44 16.74
CA LEU A 220 3.18 -13.05 15.86
C LEU A 220 2.76 -14.46 15.40
N GLN A 221 2.25 -15.28 16.31
CA GLN A 221 1.79 -16.63 15.99
C GLN A 221 0.57 -16.60 15.05
N GLN A 222 -0.36 -15.66 15.24
CA GLN A 222 -1.50 -15.48 14.35
C GLN A 222 -1.07 -15.05 12.95
N LEU A 223 -0.11 -14.13 12.82
CA LEU A 223 0.46 -13.73 11.53
C LEU A 223 1.14 -14.91 10.82
N ALA A 224 1.86 -15.77 11.57
CA ALA A 224 2.58 -16.90 11.00
C ALA A 224 1.65 -18.04 10.54
N THR A 225 0.52 -18.25 11.21
CA THR A 225 -0.35 -19.43 10.98
C THR A 225 -1.50 -19.17 10.03
N GLY A 226 -1.84 -17.93 9.74
CA GLY A 226 -3.17 -17.66 9.19
C GLY A 226 -3.24 -17.23 7.73
N ASN A 227 -2.18 -16.74 7.10
CA ASN A 227 -2.40 -15.96 5.91
C ASN A 227 -1.25 -15.93 4.90
N LYS A 228 -1.60 -15.50 3.69
CA LYS A 228 -0.71 -15.03 2.66
C LYS A 228 0.33 -14.08 3.25
N LEU A 229 1.60 -14.45 3.14
CA LEU A 229 2.71 -13.58 3.51
C LEU A 229 2.81 -12.46 2.47
N SER A 230 2.41 -11.26 2.85
CA SER A 230 2.54 -10.04 2.06
C SER A 230 3.59 -9.12 2.67
N GLY A 231 4.02 -8.09 1.95
CA GLY A 231 4.93 -7.08 2.49
C GLY A 231 4.43 -6.47 3.79
N ALA A 232 3.13 -6.17 3.87
CA ALA A 232 2.51 -5.67 5.10
C ALA A 232 2.59 -6.65 6.28
N VAL A 233 2.45 -7.96 6.04
CA VAL A 233 2.63 -8.98 7.09
C VAL A 233 4.09 -9.05 7.54
N HIS A 234 5.03 -8.89 6.60
CA HIS A 234 6.44 -8.80 6.94
C HIS A 234 6.74 -7.60 7.84
N ASP A 235 6.23 -6.42 7.50
CA ASP A 235 6.46 -5.18 8.25
C ASP A 235 5.84 -5.26 9.65
N ASP A 236 4.62 -5.82 9.75
CA ASP A 236 3.97 -6.12 11.02
C ASP A 236 4.81 -7.08 11.86
N ALA A 237 5.32 -8.15 11.25
CA ALA A 237 6.16 -9.13 11.94
C ALA A 237 7.49 -8.52 12.42
N MET A 238 8.13 -7.66 11.61
CA MET A 238 9.35 -6.94 12.00
C MET A 238 9.08 -5.96 13.14
N THR A 239 7.96 -5.23 13.09
CA THR A 239 7.52 -4.35 14.17
C THR A 239 7.31 -5.14 15.46
N LEU A 240 6.58 -6.24 15.43
CA LEU A 240 6.34 -7.09 16.61
C LEU A 240 7.63 -7.68 17.17
N LYS A 241 8.59 -8.10 16.33
CA LYS A 241 9.90 -8.56 16.78
C LYS A 241 10.68 -7.46 17.49
N TYR A 242 10.65 -6.23 16.97
CA TYR A 242 11.25 -5.08 17.62
C TYR A 242 10.60 -4.82 19.00
N LEU A 243 9.27 -4.80 19.06
CA LEU A 243 8.53 -4.63 20.30
C LEU A 243 8.88 -5.72 21.33
N HIS A 244 8.88 -6.99 20.88
CA HIS A 244 9.26 -8.12 21.72
C HIS A 244 10.66 -7.96 22.32
N GLN A 245 11.63 -7.53 21.51
CA GLN A 245 12.99 -7.31 22.02
C GLN A 245 13.05 -6.17 23.04
N ARG A 246 12.34 -5.06 22.81
CA ARG A 246 12.27 -3.93 23.75
C ARG A 246 11.69 -4.35 25.08
N TYR A 247 10.54 -5.01 25.08
CA TYR A 247 9.89 -5.49 26.31
C TYR A 247 10.70 -6.60 26.99
N SER A 248 11.33 -7.51 26.26
CA SER A 248 12.19 -8.54 26.84
C SER A 248 13.42 -7.97 27.54
N ASN A 249 14.04 -6.94 26.95
CA ASN A 249 15.17 -6.26 27.58
C ASN A 249 14.74 -5.53 28.86
N TYR A 250 13.59 -4.87 28.82
CA TYR A 250 13.04 -4.18 29.99
C TYR A 250 12.65 -5.18 31.10
N GLN A 251 12.06 -6.31 30.75
CA GLN A 251 11.76 -7.39 31.69
C GLN A 251 13.02 -7.91 32.40
N ARG A 252 14.11 -8.12 31.66
CA ARG A 252 15.39 -8.55 32.24
C ARG A 252 15.92 -7.52 33.20
N TRP A 253 15.84 -6.25 32.81
CA TRP A 253 16.25 -5.14 33.70
C TRP A 253 15.42 -5.12 34.99
N LEU A 254 14.10 -5.19 34.93
CA LEU A 254 13.23 -5.26 36.10
C LEU A 254 13.58 -6.45 37.00
N THR A 255 13.88 -7.61 36.40
CA THR A 255 14.25 -8.81 37.18
C THR A 255 15.61 -8.67 37.87
N SER A 256 16.53 -7.88 37.31
CA SER A 256 17.84 -7.60 37.88
C SER A 256 17.79 -6.58 39.05
N GLN A 257 16.68 -5.85 39.18
CA GLN A 257 16.46 -4.86 40.25
C GLN A 257 15.67 -5.45 41.46
N SER A 258 15.11 -6.65 41.27
CA SER A 258 14.35 -7.40 42.29
C SER A 258 15.25 -8.35 43.03
#